data_28bd93484d9a534048df44620b674a6f
#
_entry.id   28bd93484d9a534048df44620b674a6f
#
_cell.length_a   1.000
_cell.length_b   1.000
_cell.length_c   1.000
_cell.angle_alpha   90.00
_cell.angle_beta   90.00
_cell.angle_gamma   90.00
#
_symmetry.space_group_name_H-M   'P 1'
#
loop_
_entity.id
_entity.type
_entity.pdbx_description
1 polymer ?
#
loop_
_entity_poly.entity_id
_entity_poly.type
_entity_poly.pdbx_seq_one_letter_code
_entity_poly.pdbx_strand_id
1 'polypeptide(L)'
;MLNQALGVTITRIALGMILFAHGYFLKVETFTIEGTVGFFSSIGLPAIAAYLVIAGEILGGIALILGAFTRLAAWLSLPILIGATWMHLGNNWVFSAEGGGWEFPILLVALAIAVGLGGAGKYAIDNLEWMKHFNLTQPTTEQATA
;
A
#
# COMPACT_ATOMS: atom_id res chain seq x y z
N MET A 1 -4.35 23.82 -7.62
CA MET A 1 -5.03 23.09 -6.54
C MET A 1 -5.88 21.90 -7.04
N LEU A 2 -6.75 22.06 -8.04
CA LEU A 2 -7.56 20.94 -8.58
C LEU A 2 -6.71 19.80 -9.14
N ASN A 3 -5.66 20.13 -9.87
CA ASN A 3 -4.76 19.15 -10.51
C ASN A 3 -3.93 18.35 -9.49
N GLN A 4 -3.50 18.96 -8.39
CA GLN A 4 -2.78 18.26 -7.33
C GLN A 4 -3.66 17.23 -6.63
N ALA A 5 -4.89 17.60 -6.27
CA ALA A 5 -5.82 16.67 -5.61
C ALA A 5 -6.19 15.49 -6.52
N LEU A 6 -6.32 15.70 -7.82
CA LEU A 6 -6.54 14.62 -8.80
C LEU A 6 -5.30 13.74 -8.95
N GLY A 7 -4.10 14.33 -8.97
CA GLY A 7 -2.85 13.58 -9.01
C GLY A 7 -2.73 12.61 -7.83
N VAL A 8 -2.99 13.10 -6.61
CA VAL A 8 -3.00 12.25 -5.41
C VAL A 8 -4.07 11.16 -5.50
N THR A 9 -5.27 11.47 -6.02
CA THR A 9 -6.34 10.49 -6.21
C THR A 9 -5.90 9.35 -7.13
N ILE A 10 -5.30 9.68 -8.28
CA ILE A 10 -4.82 8.69 -9.26
C ILE A 10 -3.74 7.82 -8.63
N THR A 11 -2.76 8.44 -7.97
CA THR A 11 -1.66 7.71 -7.30
C THR A 11 -2.17 6.76 -6.22
N ARG A 12 -3.12 7.23 -5.40
CA ARG A 12 -3.76 6.44 -4.35
C ARG A 12 -4.50 5.23 -4.91
N ILE A 13 -5.33 5.44 -5.94
CA ILE A 13 -6.10 4.36 -6.56
C ILE A 13 -5.16 3.35 -7.22
N ALA A 14 -4.15 3.81 -7.96
CA ALA A 14 -3.17 2.94 -8.61
C ALA A 14 -2.41 2.07 -7.58
N LEU A 15 -1.90 2.69 -6.50
CA LEU A 15 -1.25 1.96 -5.42
C LEU A 15 -2.20 0.93 -4.77
N GLY A 16 -3.44 1.33 -4.51
CA GLY A 16 -4.45 0.44 -3.93
C GLY A 16 -4.78 -0.75 -4.82
N MET A 17 -4.92 -0.54 -6.12
CA MET A 17 -5.15 -1.61 -7.10
C MET A 17 -3.98 -2.60 -7.14
N ILE A 18 -2.75 -2.10 -7.12
CA ILE A 18 -1.55 -2.95 -7.13
C ILE A 18 -1.48 -3.79 -5.84
N LEU A 19 -1.67 -3.18 -4.68
CA LEU A 19 -1.69 -3.90 -3.40
C LEU A 19 -2.78 -4.97 -3.38
N PHE A 20 -4.00 -4.62 -3.77
CA PHE A 20 -5.11 -5.57 -3.82
C PHE A 20 -4.82 -6.74 -4.76
N ALA A 21 -4.29 -6.46 -5.95
CA ALA A 21 -3.93 -7.48 -6.92
C ALA A 21 -2.86 -8.44 -6.41
N HIS A 22 -1.84 -7.91 -5.69
CA HIS A 22 -0.80 -8.75 -5.08
C HIS A 22 -1.33 -9.57 -3.91
N GLY A 23 -2.17 -8.99 -3.07
CA GLY A 23 -2.75 -9.70 -1.94
C GLY A 23 -3.74 -10.78 -2.38
N TYR A 24 -4.68 -10.43 -3.23
CA TYR A 24 -5.76 -11.34 -3.63
C TYR A 24 -5.37 -12.24 -4.81
N PHE A 25 -5.16 -11.66 -6.01
CA PHE A 25 -4.94 -12.47 -7.20
C PHE A 25 -3.63 -13.26 -7.17
N LEU A 26 -2.57 -12.69 -6.62
CA LEU A 26 -1.28 -13.37 -6.61
C LEU A 26 -1.16 -14.31 -5.40
N LYS A 27 -1.32 -13.82 -4.17
CA LYS A 27 -1.06 -14.59 -2.96
C LYS A 27 -2.17 -15.55 -2.55
N VAL A 28 -3.45 -15.23 -2.86
CA VAL A 28 -4.58 -16.11 -2.51
C VAL A 28 -4.95 -17.01 -3.68
N GLU A 29 -5.15 -16.45 -4.88
CA GLU A 29 -5.64 -17.22 -6.02
C GLU A 29 -4.52 -18.01 -6.73
N THR A 30 -3.37 -17.37 -6.99
CA THR A 30 -2.31 -17.99 -7.80
C THR A 30 -1.38 -18.89 -6.95
N PHE A 31 -0.84 -18.34 -5.86
CA PHE A 31 0.10 -19.08 -5.02
C PHE A 31 -0.58 -19.90 -3.93
N THR A 32 -1.84 -19.64 -3.67
CA THR A 32 -2.62 -20.11 -2.52
C THR A 32 -2.10 -19.56 -1.19
N ILE A 33 -2.93 -19.58 -0.16
CA ILE A 33 -2.52 -19.14 1.19
C ILE A 33 -1.42 -20.06 1.73
N GLU A 34 -1.57 -21.37 1.54
CA GLU A 34 -0.59 -22.38 1.98
C GLU A 34 0.76 -22.20 1.28
N GLY A 35 0.74 -21.96 -0.04
CA GLY A 35 1.96 -21.71 -0.82
C GLY A 35 2.65 -20.43 -0.38
N THR A 36 1.90 -19.37 -0.10
CA THR A 36 2.45 -18.11 0.43
C THR A 36 3.06 -18.31 1.81
N VAL A 37 2.38 -19.02 2.72
CA VAL A 37 2.91 -19.37 4.05
C VAL A 37 4.18 -20.22 3.91
N GLY A 38 4.19 -21.20 3.01
CA GLY A 38 5.36 -22.03 2.72
C GLY A 38 6.57 -21.22 2.26
N PHE A 39 6.33 -20.25 1.36
CA PHE A 39 7.38 -19.32 0.92
C PHE A 39 7.94 -18.50 2.09
N PHE A 40 7.09 -17.89 2.92
CA PHE A 40 7.56 -17.14 4.10
C PHE A 40 8.38 -18.00 5.05
N SER A 41 7.93 -19.23 5.29
CA SER A 41 8.68 -20.17 6.12
C SER A 41 10.05 -20.55 5.53
N SER A 42 10.14 -20.67 4.20
CA SER A 42 11.41 -21.00 3.52
C SER A 42 12.47 -19.89 3.64
N ILE A 43 12.04 -18.65 3.83
CA ILE A 43 12.94 -17.50 4.06
C ILE A 43 13.11 -17.15 5.54
N GLY A 44 12.67 -18.04 6.45
CA GLY A 44 12.85 -17.91 7.90
C GLY A 44 11.84 -17.00 8.60
N LEU A 45 10.76 -16.61 7.94
CA LEU A 45 9.69 -15.80 8.54
C LEU A 45 8.57 -16.70 9.09
N PRO A 46 7.95 -16.31 10.22
CA PRO A 46 6.85 -17.09 10.79
C PRO A 46 5.58 -16.98 9.91
N ALA A 47 4.75 -18.03 9.93
CA ALA A 47 3.50 -18.10 9.17
C ALA A 47 2.59 -16.87 9.36
N ILE A 48 2.55 -16.30 10.57
CA ILE A 48 1.77 -15.11 10.88
C ILE A 48 2.15 -13.91 10.00
N ALA A 49 3.43 -13.80 9.61
CA ALA A 49 3.87 -12.72 8.73
C ALA A 49 3.23 -12.81 7.34
N ALA A 50 3.06 -14.02 6.80
CA ALA A 50 2.35 -14.23 5.53
C ALA A 50 0.89 -13.79 5.62
N TYR A 51 0.18 -14.18 6.68
CA TYR A 51 -1.22 -13.76 6.89
C TYR A 51 -1.35 -12.25 7.04
N LEU A 52 -0.44 -11.60 7.79
CA LEU A 52 -0.44 -10.14 7.95
C LEU A 52 -0.17 -9.41 6.64
N VAL A 53 0.73 -9.93 5.81
CA VAL A 53 1.02 -9.36 4.49
C VAL A 53 -0.19 -9.51 3.58
N ILE A 54 -0.80 -10.70 3.48
CA ILE A 54 -2.00 -10.93 2.66
C ILE A 54 -3.13 -9.99 3.10
N ALA A 55 -3.44 -9.97 4.40
CA ALA A 55 -4.48 -9.11 4.94
C ALA A 55 -4.18 -7.62 4.73
N GLY A 56 -2.94 -7.20 4.96
CA GLY A 56 -2.50 -5.81 4.77
C GLY A 56 -2.59 -5.36 3.32
N GLU A 57 -2.21 -6.20 2.36
CA GLU A 57 -2.33 -5.90 0.94
C GLU A 57 -3.80 -5.84 0.48
N ILE A 58 -4.65 -6.76 0.91
CA ILE A 58 -6.07 -6.77 0.53
C ILE A 58 -6.80 -5.59 1.18
N LEU A 59 -6.75 -5.49 2.49
CA LEU A 59 -7.50 -4.46 3.23
C LEU A 59 -6.92 -3.06 2.97
N GLY A 60 -5.59 -2.92 2.95
CA GLY A 60 -4.92 -1.68 2.60
C GLY A 60 -5.20 -1.27 1.16
N GLY A 61 -5.20 -2.21 0.23
CA GLY A 61 -5.57 -1.99 -1.17
C GLY A 61 -6.99 -1.46 -1.30
N ILE A 62 -7.97 -2.12 -0.67
CA ILE A 62 -9.38 -1.68 -0.65
C ILE A 62 -9.50 -0.29 -0.02
N ALA A 63 -8.87 -0.07 1.14
CA ALA A 63 -8.90 1.21 1.83
C ALA A 63 -8.34 2.35 0.95
N LEU A 64 -7.23 2.11 0.26
CA LEU A 64 -6.65 3.08 -0.67
C LEU A 64 -7.54 3.32 -1.89
N ILE A 65 -8.14 2.29 -2.49
CA ILE A 65 -9.06 2.45 -3.63
C ILE A 65 -10.24 3.33 -3.24
N LEU A 66 -10.87 3.04 -2.10
CA LEU A 66 -12.03 3.78 -1.62
C LEU A 66 -11.67 5.16 -1.02
N GLY A 67 -10.42 5.35 -0.65
CA GLY A 67 -9.96 6.54 0.07
C GLY A 67 -10.48 6.60 1.49
N ALA A 68 -10.49 5.47 2.19
CA ALA A 68 -10.85 5.34 3.59
C ALA A 68 -9.59 5.14 4.42
N PHE A 69 -9.41 5.94 5.48
CA PHE A 69 -8.18 5.92 6.31
C PHE A 69 -6.90 5.98 5.45
N THR A 70 -6.92 6.79 4.40
CA THR A 70 -5.91 6.80 3.34
C THR A 70 -4.48 6.90 3.87
N ARG A 71 -4.22 7.87 4.76
CA ARG A 71 -2.88 8.07 5.32
C ARG A 71 -2.43 6.85 6.13
N LEU A 72 -3.31 6.31 6.96
CA LEU A 72 -3.02 5.13 7.77
C LEU A 72 -2.71 3.92 6.87
N ALA A 73 -3.56 3.66 5.87
CA ALA A 73 -3.37 2.56 4.93
C ALA A 73 -2.04 2.70 4.15
N ALA A 74 -1.70 3.91 3.71
CA ALA A 74 -0.44 4.18 3.03
C ALA A 74 0.78 3.93 3.93
N TRP A 75 0.76 4.42 5.17
CA TRP A 75 1.86 4.19 6.12
C TRP A 75 1.99 2.73 6.55
N LEU A 76 0.86 2.03 6.76
CA LEU A 76 0.86 0.60 7.11
C LEU A 76 1.30 -0.30 5.93
N SER A 77 1.18 0.15 4.69
CA SER A 77 1.69 -0.59 3.53
C SER A 77 3.23 -0.53 3.41
N LEU A 78 3.89 0.46 4.02
CA LEU A 78 5.35 0.62 3.89
C LEU A 78 6.15 -0.59 4.38
N PRO A 79 5.90 -1.19 5.55
CA PRO A 79 6.65 -2.38 5.97
C PRO A 79 6.54 -3.52 4.95
N ILE A 80 5.37 -3.70 4.34
CA ILE A 80 5.13 -4.73 3.32
C ILE A 80 5.95 -4.42 2.06
N LEU A 81 5.88 -3.19 1.57
CA LEU A 81 6.57 -2.75 0.35
C LEU A 81 8.09 -2.70 0.52
N ILE A 82 8.59 -2.31 1.70
CA ILE A 82 10.01 -2.36 2.04
C ILE A 82 10.47 -3.82 2.09
N GLY A 83 9.69 -4.71 2.72
CA GLY A 83 9.97 -6.15 2.73
C GLY A 83 10.01 -6.73 1.32
N ALA A 84 9.05 -6.37 0.46
CA ALA A 84 9.05 -6.77 -0.94
C ALA A 84 10.29 -6.24 -1.68
N THR A 85 10.67 -4.98 -1.47
CA THR A 85 11.89 -4.42 -2.05
C THR A 85 13.13 -5.19 -1.61
N TRP A 86 13.23 -5.48 -0.30
CA TRP A 86 14.35 -6.26 0.26
C TRP A 86 14.47 -7.64 -0.38
N MET A 87 13.35 -8.33 -0.58
CA MET A 87 13.32 -9.65 -1.23
C MET A 87 13.87 -9.64 -2.66
N HIS A 88 13.72 -8.53 -3.38
CA HIS A 88 14.14 -8.38 -4.77
C HIS A 88 15.53 -7.73 -4.93
N LEU A 89 16.19 -7.24 -3.87
CA LEU A 89 17.48 -6.56 -3.95
C LEU A 89 18.58 -7.38 -4.63
N GLY A 90 18.54 -8.71 -4.49
CA GLY A 90 19.49 -9.62 -5.12
C GLY A 90 19.29 -9.84 -6.64
N ASN A 91 18.18 -9.38 -7.21
CA ASN A 91 17.72 -9.74 -8.55
C ASN A 91 17.99 -8.65 -9.62
N ASN A 92 19.01 -7.84 -9.50
CA ASN A 92 19.22 -6.70 -10.37
C ASN A 92 18.13 -5.60 -10.26
N TRP A 93 18.36 -4.47 -10.93
CA TRP A 93 17.45 -3.32 -10.92
C TRP A 93 16.18 -3.58 -11.71
N VAL A 94 16.31 -4.07 -12.94
CA VAL A 94 15.25 -4.09 -13.95
C VAL A 94 14.12 -5.06 -13.55
N PHE A 95 12.89 -4.60 -13.62
CA PHE A 95 11.68 -5.39 -13.35
C PHE A 95 11.67 -6.75 -14.07
N SER A 96 12.16 -6.81 -15.33
CA SER A 96 12.19 -8.02 -16.14
C SER A 96 13.35 -8.99 -15.82
N ALA A 97 14.17 -8.70 -14.82
CA ALA A 97 15.23 -9.61 -14.36
C ALA A 97 14.62 -10.93 -13.86
N GLU A 98 15.40 -12.01 -13.94
CA GLU A 98 15.00 -13.30 -13.39
C GLU A 98 14.68 -13.16 -11.89
N GLY A 99 13.51 -13.63 -11.48
CA GLY A 99 13.00 -13.43 -10.11
C GLY A 99 12.42 -12.04 -9.82
N GLY A 100 12.35 -11.14 -10.81
CA GLY A 100 11.85 -9.77 -10.68
C GLY A 100 12.87 -8.82 -10.05
N GLY A 101 13.14 -7.67 -10.69
CA GLY A 101 14.03 -6.64 -10.14
C GLY A 101 13.35 -5.75 -9.10
N TRP A 102 14.16 -4.97 -8.37
CA TRP A 102 13.68 -4.15 -7.26
C TRP A 102 13.18 -2.75 -7.64
N GLU A 103 13.28 -2.34 -8.93
CA GLU A 103 12.79 -1.02 -9.38
C GLU A 103 11.30 -0.82 -9.11
N PHE A 104 10.49 -1.85 -9.33
CA PHE A 104 9.04 -1.76 -9.16
C PHE A 104 8.63 -1.65 -7.67
N PRO A 105 9.05 -2.54 -6.78
CA PRO A 105 8.68 -2.41 -5.37
C PRO A 105 9.21 -1.13 -4.70
N ILE A 106 10.41 -0.64 -5.05
CA ILE A 106 10.90 0.64 -4.52
C ILE A 106 10.08 1.83 -5.02
N LEU A 107 9.59 1.79 -6.26
CA LEU A 107 8.65 2.79 -6.76
C LEU A 107 7.36 2.81 -5.93
N LEU A 108 6.83 1.63 -5.57
CA LEU A 108 5.63 1.55 -4.73
C LEU A 108 5.88 2.13 -3.32
N VAL A 109 7.07 1.97 -2.76
CA VAL A 109 7.47 2.63 -1.50
C VAL A 109 7.36 4.15 -1.65
N ALA A 110 7.93 4.71 -2.73
CA ALA A 110 7.86 6.15 -2.99
C ALA A 110 6.40 6.64 -3.16
N LEU A 111 5.56 5.87 -3.88
CA LEU A 111 4.13 6.20 -4.04
C LEU A 111 3.37 6.12 -2.71
N ALA A 112 3.66 5.13 -1.85
CA ALA A 112 3.05 5.02 -0.53
C ALA A 112 3.41 6.23 0.36
N ILE A 113 4.66 6.66 0.34
CA ILE A 113 5.10 7.89 1.03
C ILE A 113 4.36 9.11 0.47
N ALA A 114 4.29 9.25 -0.85
CA ALA A 114 3.61 10.37 -1.50
C ALA A 114 2.12 10.43 -1.12
N VAL A 115 1.43 9.29 -1.08
CA VAL A 115 0.01 9.20 -0.64
C VAL A 115 -0.11 9.47 0.85
N GLY A 116 0.78 8.94 1.68
CA GLY A 116 0.81 9.18 3.13
C GLY A 116 0.96 10.66 3.48
N LEU A 117 1.79 11.39 2.74
CA LEU A 117 1.98 12.83 2.88
C LEU A 117 0.84 13.63 2.24
N GLY A 118 0.44 13.27 1.01
CA GLY A 118 -0.57 13.98 0.22
C GLY A 118 -2.00 13.78 0.71
N GLY A 119 -2.28 12.67 1.40
CA GLY A 119 -3.62 12.35 1.91
C GLY A 119 -4.55 11.75 0.86
N ALA A 120 -5.87 11.93 1.05
CA ALA A 120 -6.89 11.21 0.30
C ALA A 120 -7.13 11.73 -1.14
N GLY A 121 -6.78 12.98 -1.42
CA GLY A 121 -7.11 13.62 -2.69
C GLY A 121 -8.61 13.87 -2.84
N LYS A 122 -9.12 13.77 -4.08
CA LYS A 122 -10.55 13.87 -4.40
C LYS A 122 -11.23 12.49 -4.36
N TYR A 123 -12.57 12.52 -4.31
CA TYR A 123 -13.40 11.30 -4.41
C TYR A 123 -13.00 10.22 -3.40
N ALA A 124 -12.83 10.61 -2.16
CA ALA A 124 -12.42 9.72 -1.06
C ALA A 124 -13.48 9.70 0.03
N ILE A 125 -13.63 8.56 0.68
CA ILE A 125 -14.50 8.39 1.86
C ILE A 125 -14.02 9.31 3.00
N ASP A 126 -12.70 9.50 3.14
CA ASP A 126 -12.11 10.41 4.12
C ASP A 126 -12.63 11.85 4.04
N ASN A 127 -13.15 12.25 2.88
CA ASN A 127 -13.70 13.60 2.67
C ASN A 127 -15.15 13.76 3.13
N LEU A 128 -15.81 12.66 3.53
CA LEU A 128 -17.17 12.70 4.07
C LEU A 128 -17.17 13.28 5.50
N GLU A 129 -18.13 14.12 5.84
CA GLU A 129 -18.17 14.84 7.12
C GLU A 129 -18.10 13.90 8.33
N TRP A 130 -18.81 12.77 8.28
CA TRP A 130 -18.80 11.82 9.38
C TRP A 130 -17.46 11.11 9.56
N MET A 131 -16.65 10.94 8.50
CA MET A 131 -15.32 10.33 8.57
C MET A 131 -14.27 11.27 9.17
N LYS A 132 -14.47 12.58 9.10
CA LYS A 132 -13.54 13.56 9.68
C LYS A 132 -13.38 13.39 11.19
N HIS A 133 -14.41 12.91 11.87
CA HIS A 133 -14.37 12.61 13.31
C HIS A 133 -13.50 11.38 13.67
N PHE A 134 -13.32 10.44 12.74
CA PHE A 134 -12.55 9.21 12.94
C PHE A 134 -11.12 9.28 12.37
N ASN A 135 -10.80 10.34 11.62
CA ASN A 135 -9.53 10.44 10.91
C ASN A 135 -8.45 11.04 11.82
N LEU A 136 -7.82 10.19 12.63
CA LEU A 136 -6.79 10.53 13.62
C LEU A 136 -5.53 11.19 13.04
N THR A 137 -5.40 11.25 11.71
CA THR A 137 -4.20 11.73 11.00
C THR A 137 -4.41 13.03 10.23
N GLN A 138 -5.59 13.66 10.30
CA GLN A 138 -5.81 14.99 9.72
C GLN A 138 -5.32 16.07 10.70
N PRO A 139 -4.50 17.03 10.26
CA PRO A 139 -4.24 18.21 11.10
C PRO A 139 -5.58 18.90 11.37
N THR A 140 -5.84 19.20 12.64
CA THR A 140 -6.97 20.04 13.04
C THR A 140 -6.85 21.38 12.33
N THR A 141 -7.99 21.95 11.89
CA THR A 141 -8.07 23.22 11.15
C THR A 141 -7.36 24.39 11.85
N GLU A 142 -7.07 24.29 13.13
CA GLU A 142 -6.30 25.28 13.92
C GLU A 142 -4.81 25.34 13.57
N GLN A 143 -4.23 24.25 13.02
CA GLN A 143 -2.81 24.22 12.64
C GLN A 143 -2.53 24.70 11.22
N ALA A 144 -3.56 24.93 10.43
CA ALA A 144 -3.44 25.40 9.04
C ALA A 144 -3.37 26.94 8.92
N THR A 145 -3.50 27.67 10.03
CA THR A 145 -3.50 29.16 10.07
C THR A 145 -2.35 29.75 10.89
N ALA A 146 -1.40 28.92 11.33
CA ALA A 146 -0.20 29.39 12.06
C ALA A 146 1.02 29.48 11.14
#